data_bd643acdbdca3d4238b5e34e9086afbd
#
_entry.id   bd643acdbdca3d4238b5e34e9086afbd
#
_cell.length_a   1.000
_cell.length_b   1.000
_cell.length_c   1.000
_cell.angle_alpha   90.00
_cell.angle_beta   90.00
_cell.angle_gamma   90.00
#
_symmetry.space_group_name_H-M   'P 1'
#
loop_
_entity.id
_entity.type
_entity.pdbx_description
1 polymer ?
#
loop_
_entity_poly.entity_id
_entity_poly.type
_entity_poly.pdbx_seq_one_letter_code
_entity_poly.pdbx_strand_id
1 'polypeptide(L)'
;VASLVGSEMCIRDRFIAVGTPTRRGDGHADLTYVFDAARELAGHLSGYTVVVTKSTVPVGTGRKVETIIRDASPDADFDVASNPEFLREGAAIGDFMRPNRVVVGAETARAQDVLRALYRPLYLLETPILVTSLETSELIKYASNAFLAVKISYINQMADLCEKVGADVHDVARGMGLDQRIGNKFLHPGPGYGGSCVPKDTLALVRTAEDRGTDVGIVS
;
A
#
# COMPACT_ATOMS: atom_id res chain seq x y z
N VAL A 1 0.22 -18.90 -8.29
CA VAL A 1 -0.84 -19.88 -8.06
C VAL A 1 -1.63 -19.40 -6.85
N ALA A 2 -2.80 -18.80 -7.09
CA ALA A 2 -3.72 -18.45 -6.02
C ALA A 2 -4.30 -19.73 -5.43
N SER A 3 -4.00 -20.02 -4.17
CA SER A 3 -4.63 -21.10 -3.44
C SER A 3 -6.03 -20.65 -3.00
N LEU A 4 -7.07 -21.19 -3.60
CA LEU A 4 -8.44 -20.97 -3.19
C LEU A 4 -8.75 -21.93 -2.03
N VAL A 5 -8.94 -21.38 -0.83
CA VAL A 5 -9.46 -22.11 0.33
C VAL A 5 -10.80 -21.50 0.70
N GLY A 6 -11.89 -22.23 0.44
CA GLY A 6 -13.25 -21.85 0.81
C GLY A 6 -14.28 -22.70 0.07
N SER A 7 -15.45 -22.92 0.67
CA SER A 7 -16.56 -23.64 0.03
C SER A 7 -17.04 -22.88 -1.21
N GLU A 8 -17.21 -23.57 -2.31
CA GLU A 8 -17.41 -23.03 -3.66
C GLU A 8 -18.67 -22.17 -3.86
N MET A 9 -19.51 -22.00 -2.87
CA MET A 9 -20.85 -21.46 -3.09
C MET A 9 -21.01 -19.95 -3.04
N CYS A 10 -20.01 -19.17 -2.59
CA CYS A 10 -20.14 -17.69 -2.52
C CYS A 10 -18.78 -16.97 -2.47
N ILE A 11 -17.88 -17.20 -3.43
CA ILE A 11 -16.67 -16.38 -3.51
C ILE A 11 -17.07 -15.03 -4.13
N ARG A 12 -17.12 -13.98 -3.30
CA ARG A 12 -17.50 -12.62 -3.70
C ARG A 12 -16.31 -11.70 -3.89
N ASP A 13 -15.10 -12.18 -3.62
CA ASP A 13 -13.87 -11.41 -3.68
C ASP A 13 -12.72 -12.21 -4.27
N ARG A 14 -11.86 -11.52 -5.01
CA ARG A 14 -10.64 -12.04 -5.58
C ARG A 14 -9.52 -11.06 -5.30
N PHE A 15 -8.43 -11.53 -4.70
CA PHE A 15 -7.28 -10.70 -4.36
C PHE A 15 -6.14 -10.88 -5.35
N ILE A 16 -5.71 -9.79 -5.97
CA ILE A 16 -4.46 -9.70 -6.72
C ILE A 16 -3.36 -9.31 -5.72
N ALA A 17 -2.56 -10.30 -5.33
CA ALA A 17 -1.48 -10.16 -4.35
C ALA A 17 -0.17 -10.69 -4.96
N VAL A 18 0.27 -10.04 -6.04
CA VAL A 18 1.47 -10.39 -6.81
C VAL A 18 2.57 -9.38 -6.60
N GLY A 19 3.83 -9.76 -6.90
CA GLY A 19 4.97 -8.86 -6.80
C GLY A 19 4.87 -7.69 -7.79
N THR A 20 5.33 -6.51 -7.35
CA THR A 20 5.46 -5.31 -8.18
C THR A 20 6.89 -4.79 -8.08
N PRO A 21 7.88 -5.47 -8.71
CA PRO A 21 9.27 -5.07 -8.62
C PRO A 21 9.50 -3.74 -9.33
N THR A 22 10.61 -3.08 -9.01
CA THR A 22 11.03 -1.90 -9.76
C THR A 22 11.49 -2.31 -11.16
N ARG A 23 10.99 -1.66 -12.18
CA ARG A 23 11.41 -1.85 -13.56
C ARG A 23 12.84 -1.33 -13.74
N ARG A 24 13.70 -2.13 -14.36
CA ARG A 24 15.08 -1.74 -14.61
C ARG A 24 15.13 -0.57 -15.58
N GLY A 25 15.90 0.45 -15.26
CA GLY A 25 16.23 1.58 -16.14
C GLY A 25 15.45 2.86 -15.86
N ASP A 26 14.17 2.80 -15.48
CA ASP A 26 13.34 4.00 -15.29
C ASP A 26 12.75 4.16 -13.88
N GLY A 27 12.86 3.14 -13.05
CA GLY A 27 12.40 3.19 -11.65
C GLY A 27 10.88 3.09 -11.45
N HIS A 28 10.10 2.89 -12.50
CA HIS A 28 8.67 2.62 -12.38
C HIS A 28 8.40 1.22 -11.82
N ALA A 29 7.22 1.02 -11.24
CA ALA A 29 6.77 -0.31 -10.86
C ALA A 29 6.47 -1.16 -12.10
N ASP A 30 6.94 -2.42 -12.13
CA ASP A 30 6.54 -3.39 -13.13
C ASP A 30 5.18 -3.98 -12.76
N LEU A 31 4.17 -3.64 -13.54
CA LEU A 31 2.78 -4.05 -13.34
C LEU A 31 2.37 -5.25 -14.20
N THR A 32 3.31 -5.87 -14.93
CA THR A 32 3.03 -6.99 -15.81
C THR A 32 2.27 -8.10 -15.08
N TYR A 33 2.75 -8.50 -13.90
CA TYR A 33 2.09 -9.55 -13.11
C TYR A 33 0.68 -9.17 -12.64
N VAL A 34 0.45 -7.88 -12.32
CA VAL A 34 -0.88 -7.39 -11.92
C VAL A 34 -1.85 -7.47 -13.08
N PHE A 35 -1.43 -7.04 -14.27
CA PHE A 35 -2.28 -7.03 -15.45
C PHE A 35 -2.51 -8.42 -16.02
N ASP A 36 -1.53 -9.31 -15.93
CA ASP A 36 -1.68 -10.71 -16.34
C ASP A 36 -2.66 -11.44 -15.41
N ALA A 37 -2.55 -11.23 -14.09
CA ALA A 37 -3.52 -11.75 -13.13
C ALA A 37 -4.93 -11.21 -13.39
N ALA A 38 -5.08 -9.94 -13.74
CA ALA A 38 -6.39 -9.36 -14.09
C ALA A 38 -6.99 -10.00 -15.35
N ARG A 39 -6.19 -10.26 -16.40
CA ARG A 39 -6.64 -10.95 -17.62
C ARG A 39 -7.07 -12.38 -17.33
N GLU A 40 -6.27 -13.11 -16.54
CA GLU A 40 -6.59 -14.48 -16.16
C GLU A 40 -7.89 -14.55 -15.34
N LEU A 41 -8.02 -13.66 -14.35
CA LEU A 41 -9.23 -13.57 -13.53
C LEU A 41 -10.50 -13.30 -14.34
N ALA A 42 -10.42 -12.48 -15.38
CA ALA A 42 -11.59 -12.12 -16.21
C ALA A 42 -12.34 -13.33 -16.76
N GLY A 43 -11.60 -14.39 -17.16
CA GLY A 43 -12.19 -15.64 -17.66
C GLY A 43 -12.84 -16.52 -16.59
N HIS A 44 -12.68 -16.19 -15.30
CA HIS A 44 -13.15 -16.98 -14.17
C HIS A 44 -14.17 -16.25 -13.28
N LEU A 45 -14.65 -15.08 -13.71
CA LEU A 45 -15.67 -14.34 -12.97
C LEU A 45 -17.03 -14.98 -13.22
N SER A 46 -17.71 -15.34 -12.13
CA SER A 46 -19.05 -15.87 -12.16
C SER A 46 -19.91 -15.21 -11.09
N GLY A 47 -20.99 -14.57 -11.49
CA GLY A 47 -21.78 -13.73 -10.60
C GLY A 47 -20.98 -12.50 -10.12
N TYR A 48 -21.56 -11.77 -9.19
CA TYR A 48 -20.91 -10.57 -8.68
C TYR A 48 -19.62 -10.86 -7.92
N THR A 49 -18.55 -10.20 -8.32
CA THR A 49 -17.24 -10.38 -7.71
C THR A 49 -16.55 -9.03 -7.48
N VAL A 50 -15.96 -8.81 -6.32
CA VAL A 50 -15.05 -7.69 -6.08
C VAL A 50 -13.62 -8.13 -6.37
N VAL A 51 -12.97 -7.52 -7.36
CA VAL A 51 -11.57 -7.75 -7.68
C VAL A 51 -10.72 -6.75 -6.92
N VAL A 52 -9.93 -7.23 -5.98
CA VAL A 52 -9.20 -6.41 -5.02
C VAL A 52 -7.70 -6.42 -5.33
N THR A 53 -7.12 -5.27 -5.63
CA THR A 53 -5.67 -5.12 -5.71
C THR A 53 -5.09 -4.95 -4.31
N LYS A 54 -4.40 -6.00 -3.82
CA LYS A 54 -3.67 -5.99 -2.54
C LYS A 54 -2.23 -5.55 -2.72
N SER A 55 -1.65 -5.80 -3.89
CA SER A 55 -0.29 -5.38 -4.26
C SER A 55 -0.14 -3.87 -4.16
N THR A 56 1.06 -3.41 -3.80
CA THR A 56 1.40 -1.98 -3.82
C THR A 56 1.59 -1.53 -5.27
N VAL A 57 0.73 -0.65 -5.74
CA VAL A 57 0.66 -0.22 -7.13
C VAL A 57 0.56 1.30 -7.27
N PRO A 58 1.09 1.90 -8.36
CA PRO A 58 0.92 3.32 -8.66
C PRO A 58 -0.54 3.72 -8.84
N VAL A 59 -0.80 5.00 -8.56
CA VAL A 59 -2.14 5.62 -8.70
C VAL A 59 -2.69 5.45 -10.11
N GLY A 60 -3.92 4.95 -10.20
CA GLY A 60 -4.64 4.67 -11.44
C GLY A 60 -4.52 3.23 -11.93
N THR A 61 -3.81 2.36 -11.19
CA THR A 61 -3.69 0.94 -11.54
C THR A 61 -5.03 0.23 -11.43
N GLY A 62 -5.83 0.50 -10.40
CA GLY A 62 -7.17 -0.06 -10.24
C GLY A 62 -8.08 0.21 -11.44
N ARG A 63 -8.02 1.43 -12.01
CA ARG A 63 -8.77 1.76 -13.23
C ARG A 63 -8.30 0.95 -14.44
N LYS A 64 -7.02 0.70 -14.57
CA LYS A 64 -6.47 -0.15 -15.63
C LYS A 64 -6.88 -1.61 -15.46
N VAL A 65 -6.89 -2.11 -14.23
CA VAL A 65 -7.40 -3.45 -13.90
C VAL A 65 -8.88 -3.57 -14.30
N GLU A 66 -9.70 -2.58 -13.95
CA GLU A 66 -11.11 -2.53 -14.36
C GLU A 66 -11.27 -2.60 -15.88
N THR A 67 -10.54 -1.77 -16.62
CA THR A 67 -10.56 -1.76 -18.10
C THR A 67 -10.16 -3.12 -18.66
N ILE A 68 -9.06 -3.71 -18.18
CA ILE A 68 -8.57 -5.01 -18.66
C ILE A 68 -9.63 -6.10 -18.49
N ILE A 69 -10.28 -6.15 -17.32
CA ILE A 69 -11.32 -7.16 -17.05
C ILE A 69 -12.55 -6.88 -17.90
N ARG A 70 -12.96 -5.62 -18.05
CA ARG A 70 -14.13 -5.24 -18.85
C ARG A 70 -13.93 -5.58 -20.34
N ASP A 71 -12.72 -5.34 -20.87
CA ASP A 71 -12.38 -5.68 -22.26
C ASP A 71 -12.37 -7.19 -22.52
N ALA A 72 -11.88 -7.97 -21.54
CA ALA A 72 -11.82 -9.42 -21.64
C ALA A 72 -13.17 -10.12 -21.37
N SER A 73 -14.01 -9.54 -20.53
CA SER A 73 -15.31 -10.09 -20.12
C SER A 73 -16.34 -8.98 -19.95
N PRO A 74 -16.90 -8.46 -21.05
CA PRO A 74 -17.79 -7.28 -21.05
C PRO A 74 -19.05 -7.46 -20.18
N ASP A 75 -19.58 -8.68 -20.12
CA ASP A 75 -20.82 -9.02 -19.40
C ASP A 75 -20.59 -9.41 -17.93
N ALA A 76 -19.35 -9.41 -17.45
CA ALA A 76 -19.05 -9.76 -16.06
C ALA A 76 -19.65 -8.74 -15.08
N ASP A 77 -20.29 -9.25 -14.03
CA ASP A 77 -20.78 -8.43 -12.90
C ASP A 77 -19.67 -8.32 -11.86
N PHE A 78 -18.91 -7.24 -11.90
CA PHE A 78 -17.80 -7.04 -10.97
C PHE A 78 -17.60 -5.56 -10.63
N ASP A 79 -16.97 -5.34 -9.49
CA ASP A 79 -16.35 -4.08 -9.09
C ASP A 79 -14.87 -4.28 -8.83
N VAL A 80 -14.08 -3.19 -8.94
CA VAL A 80 -12.68 -3.19 -8.52
C VAL A 80 -12.51 -2.46 -7.20
N ALA A 81 -11.53 -2.91 -6.42
CA ALA A 81 -11.16 -2.26 -5.18
C ALA A 81 -9.63 -2.25 -5.01
N SER A 82 -9.14 -1.26 -4.27
CA SER A 82 -7.76 -1.17 -3.79
C SER A 82 -7.75 -1.40 -2.28
N ASN A 83 -6.92 -2.33 -1.83
CA ASN A 83 -6.75 -2.61 -0.41
C ASN A 83 -5.28 -2.88 -0.10
N PRO A 84 -4.46 -1.82 -0.06
CA PRO A 84 -3.02 -1.95 0.15
C PRO A 84 -2.70 -2.56 1.52
N GLU A 85 -1.59 -3.29 1.59
CA GLU A 85 -1.07 -3.83 2.82
C GLU A 85 -0.11 -2.83 3.50
N PHE A 86 0.01 -2.92 4.83
CA PHE A 86 0.93 -2.11 5.65
C PHE A 86 1.76 -3.01 6.58
N LEU A 87 2.18 -4.16 6.05
CA LEU A 87 2.87 -5.20 6.79
C LEU A 87 4.37 -4.88 6.87
N ARG A 88 4.99 -5.25 7.99
CA ARG A 88 6.43 -5.18 8.18
C ARG A 88 7.07 -6.53 7.91
N GLU A 89 8.21 -6.53 7.24
CA GLU A 89 9.03 -7.73 7.09
C GLU A 89 9.39 -8.31 8.48
N GLY A 90 9.24 -9.62 8.63
CA GLY A 90 9.45 -10.31 9.91
C GLY A 90 8.29 -10.24 10.91
N ALA A 91 7.27 -9.39 10.71
CA ALA A 91 6.12 -9.25 11.59
C ALA A 91 4.77 -9.33 10.87
N ALA A 92 4.74 -9.76 9.61
CA ALA A 92 3.60 -9.67 8.71
C ALA A 92 2.31 -10.32 9.26
N ILE A 93 2.40 -11.48 9.89
CA ILE A 93 1.23 -12.18 10.47
C ILE A 93 0.62 -11.34 11.61
N GLY A 94 1.45 -10.85 12.52
CA GLY A 94 1.01 -10.00 13.62
C GLY A 94 0.37 -8.70 13.13
N ASP A 95 1.00 -8.05 12.14
CA ASP A 95 0.51 -6.81 11.55
C ASP A 95 -0.80 -7.02 10.78
N PHE A 96 -0.99 -8.19 10.13
CA PHE A 96 -2.23 -8.54 9.46
C PHE A 96 -3.37 -8.81 10.45
N MET A 97 -3.09 -9.57 11.50
CA MET A 97 -4.09 -9.93 12.50
C MET A 97 -4.48 -8.78 13.43
N ARG A 98 -3.60 -7.79 13.61
CA ARG A 98 -3.82 -6.60 14.46
C ARG A 98 -3.33 -5.34 13.74
N PRO A 99 -3.95 -4.99 12.61
CA PRO A 99 -3.53 -3.82 11.84
C PRO A 99 -3.91 -2.54 12.56
N ASN A 100 -3.07 -1.52 12.46
CA ASN A 100 -3.41 -0.17 12.94
C ASN A 100 -4.58 0.45 12.17
N ARG A 101 -4.78 0.02 10.94
CA ARG A 101 -5.87 0.44 10.03
C ARG A 101 -6.04 -0.52 8.88
N VAL A 102 -7.24 -0.55 8.31
CA VAL A 102 -7.53 -1.13 7.00
C VAL A 102 -7.93 0.02 6.07
N VAL A 103 -7.31 0.10 4.89
CA VAL A 103 -7.67 1.08 3.86
C VAL A 103 -8.36 0.36 2.71
N VAL A 104 -9.51 0.84 2.32
CA VAL A 104 -10.34 0.29 1.24
C VAL A 104 -10.67 1.41 0.26
N GLY A 105 -10.15 1.32 -0.95
CA GLY A 105 -10.55 2.14 -2.09
C GLY A 105 -11.62 1.41 -2.88
N ALA A 106 -12.85 1.89 -2.88
CA ALA A 106 -13.95 1.30 -3.65
C ALA A 106 -15.04 2.32 -3.96
N GLU A 107 -15.54 2.33 -5.19
CA GLU A 107 -16.50 3.31 -5.67
C GLU A 107 -17.94 2.96 -5.27
N THR A 108 -18.30 1.68 -5.30
CA THR A 108 -19.68 1.24 -5.08
C THR A 108 -19.92 0.83 -3.64
N ALA A 109 -21.11 1.11 -3.13
CA ALA A 109 -21.52 0.65 -1.80
C ALA A 109 -21.45 -0.89 -1.70
N ARG A 110 -21.79 -1.60 -2.79
CA ARG A 110 -21.78 -3.05 -2.86
C ARG A 110 -20.36 -3.62 -2.63
N ALA A 111 -19.33 -3.04 -3.26
CA ALA A 111 -17.93 -3.44 -3.05
C ALA A 111 -17.45 -3.08 -1.64
N GLN A 112 -17.82 -1.90 -1.14
CA GLN A 112 -17.49 -1.47 0.22
C GLN A 112 -18.06 -2.41 1.27
N ASP A 113 -19.32 -2.85 1.11
CA ASP A 113 -19.98 -3.75 2.05
C ASP A 113 -19.33 -5.15 2.06
N VAL A 114 -18.93 -5.66 0.89
CA VAL A 114 -18.18 -6.94 0.80
C VAL A 114 -16.88 -6.84 1.59
N LEU A 115 -16.10 -5.78 1.39
CA LEU A 115 -14.82 -5.62 2.07
C LEU A 115 -14.99 -5.32 3.57
N ARG A 116 -16.00 -4.55 3.97
CA ARG A 116 -16.35 -4.37 5.39
C ARG A 116 -16.70 -5.70 6.06
N ALA A 117 -17.49 -6.53 5.38
CA ALA A 117 -17.86 -7.85 5.88
C ALA A 117 -16.64 -8.77 6.03
N LEU A 118 -15.73 -8.74 5.05
CA LEU A 118 -14.48 -9.52 5.08
C LEU A 118 -13.58 -9.13 6.27
N TYR A 119 -13.42 -7.82 6.51
CA TYR A 119 -12.59 -7.32 7.62
C TYR A 119 -13.32 -7.21 8.96
N ARG A 120 -14.60 -7.59 9.02
CA ARG A 120 -15.41 -7.57 10.25
C ARG A 120 -14.75 -8.26 11.46
N PRO A 121 -14.05 -9.41 11.31
CA PRO A 121 -13.38 -10.02 12.46
C PRO A 121 -12.32 -9.12 13.11
N LEU A 122 -11.68 -8.22 12.36
CA LEU A 122 -10.69 -7.28 12.88
C LEU A 122 -11.35 -6.09 13.60
N TYR A 123 -12.63 -5.84 13.35
CA TYR A 123 -13.38 -4.79 14.03
C TYR A 123 -13.56 -5.07 15.53
N LEU A 124 -13.52 -6.33 15.94
CA LEU A 124 -13.51 -6.72 17.35
C LEU A 124 -12.29 -6.18 18.12
N LEU A 125 -11.27 -5.72 17.39
CA LEU A 125 -10.06 -5.08 17.93
C LEU A 125 -10.09 -3.55 17.75
N GLU A 126 -11.27 -2.98 17.46
CA GLU A 126 -11.46 -1.55 17.17
C GLU A 126 -10.58 -1.01 16.04
N THR A 127 -10.16 -1.86 15.11
CA THR A 127 -9.35 -1.44 13.97
C THR A 127 -10.16 -0.54 13.04
N PRO A 128 -9.73 0.70 12.80
CA PRO A 128 -10.44 1.60 11.91
C PRO A 128 -10.37 1.14 10.46
N ILE A 129 -11.51 1.13 9.77
CA ILE A 129 -11.61 0.87 8.33
C ILE A 129 -11.87 2.20 7.63
N LEU A 130 -10.87 2.69 6.90
CA LEU A 130 -10.99 3.89 6.07
C LEU A 130 -11.45 3.49 4.67
N VAL A 131 -12.63 3.98 4.28
CA VAL A 131 -13.16 3.80 2.92
C VAL A 131 -12.95 5.09 2.14
N THR A 132 -12.42 4.98 0.91
CA THR A 132 -12.06 6.12 0.07
C THR A 132 -12.12 5.74 -1.42
N SER A 133 -11.69 6.62 -2.34
CA SER A 133 -11.55 6.30 -3.77
C SER A 133 -10.39 5.32 -4.04
N LEU A 134 -10.39 4.70 -5.21
CA LEU A 134 -9.29 3.84 -5.67
C LEU A 134 -7.96 4.57 -5.61
N GLU A 135 -7.90 5.74 -6.24
CA GLU A 135 -6.70 6.56 -6.37
C GLU A 135 -6.16 6.99 -5.00
N THR A 136 -7.04 7.39 -4.09
CA THR A 136 -6.64 7.80 -2.74
C THR A 136 -6.07 6.62 -1.97
N SER A 137 -6.69 5.45 -2.06
CA SER A 137 -6.20 4.22 -1.41
C SER A 137 -4.81 3.82 -1.91
N GLU A 138 -4.60 3.85 -3.23
CA GLU A 138 -3.30 3.58 -3.86
C GLU A 138 -2.25 4.59 -3.38
N LEU A 139 -2.59 5.89 -3.35
CA LEU A 139 -1.65 6.95 -2.91
C LEU A 139 -1.30 6.85 -1.43
N ILE A 140 -2.24 6.49 -0.56
CA ILE A 140 -1.99 6.38 0.90
C ILE A 140 -0.83 5.43 1.20
N LYS A 141 -0.71 4.32 0.46
CA LYS A 141 0.40 3.36 0.66
C LYS A 141 1.75 4.01 0.38
N TYR A 142 1.91 4.63 -0.79
CA TYR A 142 3.15 5.30 -1.18
C TYR A 142 3.49 6.47 -0.27
N ALA A 143 2.52 7.33 0.02
CA ALA A 143 2.70 8.47 0.91
C ALA A 143 3.14 8.04 2.31
N SER A 144 2.55 6.96 2.85
CA SER A 144 2.93 6.42 4.15
C SER A 144 4.38 5.93 4.15
N ASN A 145 4.78 5.12 3.17
CA ASN A 145 6.14 4.59 3.11
C ASN A 145 7.20 5.68 2.86
N ALA A 146 6.89 6.63 1.98
CA ALA A 146 7.75 7.78 1.72
C ALA A 146 7.94 8.64 2.98
N PHE A 147 6.87 8.89 3.75
CA PHE A 147 6.98 9.64 4.99
C PHE A 147 7.84 8.93 6.05
N LEU A 148 7.78 7.59 6.13
CA LEU A 148 8.66 6.84 7.01
C LEU A 148 10.13 6.97 6.59
N ALA A 149 10.43 6.97 5.29
CA ALA A 149 11.78 7.24 4.77
C ALA A 149 12.26 8.65 5.15
N VAL A 150 11.40 9.66 5.00
CA VAL A 150 11.72 11.04 5.42
C VAL A 150 12.07 11.12 6.90
N LYS A 151 11.34 10.44 7.78
CA LYS A 151 11.66 10.40 9.22
C LYS A 151 13.05 9.84 9.49
N ILE A 152 13.43 8.76 8.80
CA ILE A 152 14.77 8.15 8.95
C ILE A 152 15.85 9.10 8.40
N SER A 153 15.64 9.68 7.22
CA SER A 153 16.57 10.66 6.64
C SER A 153 16.75 11.88 7.54
N TYR A 154 15.64 12.38 8.09
CA TYR A 154 15.67 13.52 9.00
C TYR A 154 16.49 13.24 10.25
N ILE A 155 16.26 12.11 10.94
CA ILE A 155 17.00 11.81 12.18
C ILE A 155 18.49 11.55 11.91
N ASN A 156 18.85 11.03 10.73
CA ASN A 156 20.24 10.88 10.33
C ASN A 156 20.91 12.23 10.11
N GLN A 157 20.24 13.20 9.47
CA GLN A 157 20.76 14.56 9.36
C GLN A 157 20.90 15.23 10.74
N MET A 158 19.99 14.94 11.67
CA MET A 158 20.13 15.42 13.05
C MET A 158 21.32 14.75 13.76
N ALA A 159 21.63 13.48 13.47
CA ALA A 159 22.83 12.84 14.01
C ALA A 159 24.11 13.57 13.58
N ASP A 160 24.25 13.89 12.29
CA ASP A 160 25.38 14.65 11.78
C ASP A 160 25.52 16.03 12.45
N LEU A 161 24.40 16.70 12.71
CA LEU A 161 24.40 17.97 13.44
C LEU A 161 24.77 17.79 14.91
N CYS A 162 24.23 16.78 15.58
CA CYS A 162 24.53 16.48 16.98
C CYS A 162 26.03 16.26 17.21
N GLU A 163 26.70 15.55 16.32
CA GLU A 163 28.15 15.36 16.38
C GLU A 163 28.91 16.67 16.37
N LYS A 164 28.43 17.66 15.60
CA LYS A 164 29.11 18.97 15.47
C LYS A 164 28.85 19.90 16.66
N VAL A 165 27.69 19.78 17.32
CA VAL A 165 27.30 20.68 18.42
C VAL A 165 27.43 20.04 19.80
N GLY A 166 27.90 18.80 19.88
CA GLY A 166 28.07 18.06 21.14
C GLY A 166 26.76 17.62 21.80
N ALA A 167 25.72 17.36 21.01
CA ALA A 167 24.43 16.84 21.46
C ALA A 167 24.35 15.31 21.27
N ASP A 168 23.44 14.66 21.99
CA ASP A 168 23.13 13.24 21.82
C ASP A 168 21.88 13.08 20.95
N VAL A 169 22.02 12.45 19.78
CA VAL A 169 20.91 12.23 18.85
C VAL A 169 19.83 11.32 19.42
N HIS A 170 20.18 10.38 20.31
CA HIS A 170 19.18 9.51 20.95
C HIS A 170 18.29 10.30 21.92
N ASP A 171 18.87 11.27 22.62
CA ASP A 171 18.11 12.18 23.47
C ASP A 171 17.24 13.14 22.67
N VAL A 172 17.76 13.65 21.55
CA VAL A 172 16.99 14.45 20.59
C VAL A 172 15.80 13.63 20.05
N ALA A 173 16.04 12.41 19.57
CA ALA A 173 15.00 11.54 19.04
C ALA A 173 13.95 11.18 20.11
N ARG A 174 14.39 10.92 21.35
CA ARG A 174 13.50 10.65 22.48
C ARG A 174 12.67 11.88 22.82
N GLY A 175 13.28 13.04 22.94
CA GLY A 175 12.60 14.29 23.25
C GLY A 175 11.54 14.66 22.21
N MET A 176 11.90 14.57 20.94
CA MET A 176 10.97 14.78 19.84
C MET A 176 9.83 13.76 19.85
N GLY A 177 10.15 12.48 20.05
CA GLY A 177 9.20 11.37 19.99
C GLY A 177 8.16 11.37 21.11
N LEU A 178 8.37 12.10 22.20
CA LEU A 178 7.37 12.31 23.27
C LEU A 178 6.21 13.20 22.81
N ASP A 179 6.42 14.06 21.81
CA ASP A 179 5.31 14.79 21.19
C ASP A 179 4.47 13.81 20.34
N GLN A 180 3.20 13.63 20.70
CA GLN A 180 2.28 12.71 20.01
C GLN A 180 2.05 13.07 18.54
N ARG A 181 2.24 14.33 18.15
CA ARG A 181 2.15 14.78 16.75
C ARG A 181 3.29 14.23 15.90
N ILE A 182 4.45 13.93 16.51
CA ILE A 182 5.64 13.38 15.88
C ILE A 182 5.69 11.86 16.05
N GLY A 183 5.55 11.40 17.30
CA GLY A 183 5.64 9.98 17.67
C GLY A 183 7.08 9.45 17.59
N ASN A 184 7.39 8.42 18.37
CA ASN A 184 8.74 7.90 18.56
C ASN A 184 9.19 6.88 17.47
N LYS A 185 8.30 6.44 16.60
CA LYS A 185 8.64 5.44 15.57
C LYS A 185 9.39 6.07 14.41
N PHE A 186 10.36 5.33 13.86
CA PHE A 186 11.21 5.75 12.73
C PHE A 186 12.09 6.98 13.02
N LEU A 187 12.47 7.20 14.28
CA LEU A 187 13.43 8.20 14.73
C LEU A 187 14.70 7.53 15.29
N HIS A 188 15.15 6.45 14.69
CA HIS A 188 16.38 5.76 15.07
C HIS A 188 17.47 6.07 14.03
N PRO A 189 18.55 6.79 14.42
CA PRO A 189 19.66 7.04 13.52
C PRO A 189 20.38 5.73 13.18
N GLY A 190 20.88 5.63 11.96
CA GLY A 190 21.56 4.45 11.46
C GLY A 190 22.06 4.64 10.03
N PRO A 191 22.48 3.58 9.33
CA PRO A 191 23.06 3.69 7.99
C PRO A 191 22.07 4.15 6.90
N GLY A 192 20.83 4.43 7.26
CA GLY A 192 19.77 4.82 6.34
C GLY A 192 18.58 3.86 6.39
N TYR A 193 17.69 3.96 5.40
CA TYR A 193 16.60 3.02 5.21
C TYR A 193 16.93 2.03 4.10
N GLY A 194 16.39 0.83 4.20
CA GLY A 194 16.62 -0.26 3.26
C GLY A 194 15.41 -1.19 3.16
N GLY A 195 15.66 -2.43 2.78
CA GLY A 195 14.61 -3.42 2.53
C GLY A 195 14.05 -3.36 1.11
N SER A 196 13.12 -4.22 0.80
CA SER A 196 12.54 -4.33 -0.55
C SER A 196 11.43 -3.30 -0.82
N CYS A 197 10.77 -2.79 0.22
CA CYS A 197 9.55 -1.98 0.07
C CYS A 197 9.85 -0.48 0.06
N VAL A 198 10.52 0.07 1.09
CA VAL A 198 10.65 1.52 1.26
C VAL A 198 11.38 2.19 0.09
N PRO A 199 12.57 1.70 -0.36
CA PRO A 199 13.26 2.32 -1.49
C PRO A 199 12.46 2.25 -2.79
N LYS A 200 11.80 1.11 -3.04
CA LYS A 200 10.97 0.90 -4.22
C LYS A 200 9.79 1.87 -4.25
N ASP A 201 9.10 2.02 -3.13
CA ASP A 201 7.88 2.80 -3.05
C ASP A 201 8.17 4.32 -3.08
N THR A 202 9.27 4.77 -2.47
CA THR A 202 9.75 6.15 -2.58
C THR A 202 10.05 6.52 -4.03
N LEU A 203 10.80 5.67 -4.73
CA LEU A 203 11.14 5.91 -6.12
C LEU A 203 9.88 5.92 -7.01
N ALA A 204 8.96 4.98 -6.81
CA ALA A 204 7.71 4.93 -7.55
C ALA A 204 6.81 6.16 -7.30
N LEU A 205 6.82 6.71 -6.07
CA LEU A 205 6.12 7.96 -5.77
C LEU A 205 6.71 9.14 -6.53
N VAL A 206 8.04 9.28 -6.54
CA VAL A 206 8.74 10.34 -7.29
C VAL A 206 8.39 10.24 -8.78
N ARG A 207 8.48 9.05 -9.38
CA ARG A 207 8.10 8.84 -10.79
C ARG A 207 6.63 9.16 -11.06
N THR A 208 5.74 8.77 -10.15
CA THR A 208 4.31 9.10 -10.28
C THR A 208 4.07 10.62 -10.25
N ALA A 209 4.82 11.36 -9.45
CA ALA A 209 4.74 12.82 -9.39
C ALA A 209 5.26 13.46 -10.68
N GLU A 210 6.43 13.03 -11.17
CA GLU A 210 7.03 13.50 -12.43
C GLU A 210 6.10 13.27 -13.62
N ASP A 211 5.48 12.07 -13.73
CA ASP A 211 4.51 11.73 -14.77
C ASP A 211 3.26 12.63 -14.76
N ARG A 212 2.98 13.26 -13.62
CA ARG A 212 1.86 14.20 -13.42
C ARG A 212 2.28 15.66 -13.43
N GLY A 213 3.55 15.95 -13.77
CA GLY A 213 4.07 17.31 -13.86
C GLY A 213 4.21 18.02 -12.52
N THR A 214 4.38 17.26 -11.42
CA THR A 214 4.63 17.79 -10.08
C THR A 214 5.90 17.18 -9.48
N ASP A 215 6.38 17.75 -8.40
CA ASP A 215 7.57 17.30 -7.67
C ASP A 215 7.22 16.96 -6.21
N VAL A 216 7.90 15.95 -5.68
CA VAL A 216 7.88 15.58 -4.27
C VAL A 216 9.29 15.67 -3.67
N GLY A 217 9.96 16.82 -3.85
CA GLY A 217 11.36 17.06 -3.54
C GLY A 217 11.80 16.71 -2.11
N ILE A 218 10.88 16.58 -1.16
CA ILE A 218 11.20 16.10 0.19
C ILE A 218 11.54 14.59 0.23
N VAL A 219 11.23 13.86 -0.84
CA VAL A 219 11.39 12.40 -0.94
C VAL A 219 12.46 12.02 -1.96
N SER A 220 12.78 12.91 -2.90
CA SER A 220 13.78 12.75 -3.98
C SER A 220 15.21 12.93 -3.49
#